data_2fcea58d0e2e6779f1a911cf8137b736
#
_entry.id   2fcea58d0e2e6779f1a911cf8137b736
#
_cell.length_a   1.000
_cell.length_b   1.000
_cell.length_c   1.000
_cell.angle_alpha   90.00
_cell.angle_beta   90.00
_cell.angle_gamma   90.00
#
_symmetry.space_group_name_H-M   'P 1'
#
loop_
_entity.id
_entity.type
_entity.pdbx_description
1 polymer ?
#
loop_
_entity_poly.entity_id
_entity_poly.type
_entity_poly.pdbx_seq_one_letter_code
_entity_poly.pdbx_strand_id
1 'polypeptide(L)'
;MRRISVWVVILIILGGCSSSTLPQPRTEEENRLFGPTGMKLDTFSKVKDWSGGGKPDGVEALVEFDDRFADRTKAAGTILFELYDYRPYWPDPRGARLANPWTASLSSYDLQKAHWDPASGAYIFRLACDGLQWSHNYVLTAMFESTPGNRVFSQIVLRGQTENRVEPTTDQSQTGLGHRAPQP
;
A
#
# COMPACT_ATOMS: atom_id res chain seq x y z
N MET A 1 -65.84 -3.82 -40.08
CA MET A 1 -65.85 -4.78 -38.95
C MET A 1 -64.46 -5.40 -38.80
N ARG A 2 -63.90 -5.38 -37.53
CA ARG A 2 -62.65 -6.11 -37.12
C ARG A 2 -61.33 -5.54 -37.63
N ARG A 3 -60.88 -4.42 -37.13
CA ARG A 3 -59.46 -4.00 -37.14
C ARG A 3 -59.03 -3.29 -35.84
N ILE A 4 -59.43 -3.73 -34.66
CA ILE A 4 -59.09 -3.16 -33.37
C ILE A 4 -58.65 -4.26 -32.41
N SER A 5 -57.61 -5.00 -32.72
CA SER A 5 -57.14 -6.02 -31.78
C SER A 5 -55.63 -6.37 -31.82
N VAL A 6 -54.81 -5.56 -32.51
CA VAL A 6 -53.37 -5.90 -32.65
C VAL A 6 -52.47 -4.96 -31.85
N TRP A 7 -53.00 -3.85 -31.30
CA TRP A 7 -52.20 -2.83 -30.60
C TRP A 7 -52.09 -2.99 -29.09
N VAL A 8 -52.77 -3.98 -28.49
CA VAL A 8 -52.78 -4.17 -27.04
C VAL A 8 -51.72 -5.13 -26.51
N VAL A 9 -51.05 -5.90 -27.38
CA VAL A 9 -50.13 -6.98 -26.97
C VAL A 9 -48.65 -6.52 -26.88
N ILE A 10 -48.28 -5.32 -27.33
CA ILE A 10 -46.88 -4.88 -27.39
C ILE A 10 -46.44 -4.06 -26.14
N LEU A 11 -47.32 -3.79 -25.17
CA LEU A 11 -47.02 -2.89 -24.05
C LEU A 11 -46.63 -3.59 -22.74
N ILE A 12 -46.34 -4.90 -22.73
CA ILE A 12 -46.08 -5.66 -21.48
C ILE A 12 -44.63 -6.17 -21.37
N ILE A 13 -43.70 -5.83 -22.24
CA ILE A 13 -42.32 -6.38 -22.19
C ILE A 13 -41.24 -5.34 -21.79
N LEU A 14 -41.60 -4.22 -21.22
CA LEU A 14 -40.61 -3.22 -20.74
C LEU A 14 -40.60 -3.05 -19.20
N GLY A 15 -41.04 -4.05 -18.47
CA GLY A 15 -40.85 -4.17 -17.03
C GLY A 15 -39.49 -4.80 -16.71
N GLY A 16 -38.38 -4.21 -17.21
CA GLY A 16 -37.04 -4.60 -16.80
C GLY A 16 -36.86 -4.24 -15.34
N CYS A 17 -36.83 -5.25 -14.47
CA CYS A 17 -36.46 -5.12 -13.06
C CYS A 17 -35.05 -4.55 -12.93
N SER A 18 -34.91 -3.26 -12.80
CA SER A 18 -33.70 -2.64 -12.24
C SER A 18 -33.74 -2.83 -10.73
N SER A 19 -33.50 -4.04 -10.24
CA SER A 19 -33.17 -4.24 -8.85
C SER A 19 -31.73 -3.70 -8.64
N SER A 20 -31.60 -2.41 -8.41
CA SER A 20 -30.41 -1.85 -7.78
C SER A 20 -30.34 -2.37 -6.35
N THR A 21 -29.86 -3.58 -6.18
CA THR A 21 -29.48 -4.12 -4.88
C THR A 21 -28.32 -3.27 -4.38
N LEU A 22 -28.60 -2.32 -3.51
CA LEU A 22 -27.56 -1.66 -2.73
C LEU A 22 -26.75 -2.78 -2.04
N PRO A 23 -25.41 -2.69 -2.03
CA PRO A 23 -24.60 -3.66 -1.31
C PRO A 23 -25.09 -3.72 0.14
N GLN A 24 -25.62 -4.85 0.55
CA GLN A 24 -26.01 -5.04 1.94
C GLN A 24 -24.74 -5.07 2.80
N PRO A 25 -24.75 -4.44 3.98
CA PRO A 25 -23.65 -4.59 4.92
C PRO A 25 -23.45 -6.07 5.22
N ARG A 26 -22.21 -6.51 5.26
CA ARG A 26 -21.85 -7.89 5.59
C ARG A 26 -22.44 -8.26 6.96
N THR A 27 -22.94 -9.47 7.07
CA THR A 27 -23.38 -10.02 8.34
C THR A 27 -22.18 -10.22 9.28
N GLU A 28 -22.41 -10.33 10.59
CA GLU A 28 -21.34 -10.65 11.55
C GLU A 28 -20.65 -11.99 11.23
N GLU A 29 -21.38 -12.94 10.67
CA GLU A 29 -20.86 -14.24 10.27
C GLU A 29 -19.94 -14.12 9.04
N GLU A 30 -20.33 -13.35 8.03
CA GLU A 30 -19.47 -13.04 6.88
C GLU A 30 -18.22 -12.28 7.28
N ASN A 31 -18.33 -11.35 8.23
CA ASN A 31 -17.16 -10.64 8.76
C ASN A 31 -16.25 -11.59 9.55
N ARG A 32 -16.76 -12.58 10.25
CA ARG A 32 -15.96 -13.61 10.92
C ARG A 32 -15.27 -14.56 9.96
N LEU A 33 -15.86 -14.82 8.79
CA LEU A 33 -15.29 -15.74 7.79
C LEU A 33 -14.27 -15.02 6.89
N PHE A 34 -14.60 -13.82 6.40
CA PHE A 34 -13.87 -13.11 5.37
C PHE A 34 -13.28 -11.77 5.84
N GLY A 35 -13.46 -11.44 7.10
CA GLY A 35 -12.81 -10.28 7.70
C GLY A 35 -11.34 -10.56 8.04
N PRO A 36 -10.54 -9.51 8.25
CA PRO A 36 -9.12 -9.66 8.56
C PRO A 36 -8.92 -10.32 9.92
N THR A 37 -8.21 -11.43 9.96
CA THR A 37 -7.77 -12.13 11.17
C THR A 37 -6.26 -12.00 11.39
N GLY A 38 -5.52 -11.70 10.32
CA GLY A 38 -4.08 -11.46 10.32
C GLY A 38 -3.71 -10.15 9.64
N MET A 39 -2.58 -9.60 10.02
CA MET A 39 -1.94 -8.45 9.36
C MET A 39 -0.44 -8.70 9.28
N LYS A 40 0.15 -8.34 8.16
CA LYS A 40 1.58 -8.47 7.92
C LYS A 40 2.13 -7.17 7.33
N LEU A 41 3.21 -6.65 7.90
CA LEU A 41 4.07 -5.70 7.23
C LEU A 41 4.95 -6.45 6.23
N ASP A 42 4.82 -6.10 4.95
CA ASP A 42 5.56 -6.78 3.89
C ASP A 42 7.05 -6.40 3.91
N THR A 43 7.90 -7.33 3.47
CA THR A 43 9.36 -7.17 3.39
C THR A 43 9.82 -6.12 2.38
N PHE A 44 8.95 -5.70 1.47
CA PHE A 44 9.18 -4.59 0.57
C PHE A 44 8.97 -3.20 1.21
N SER A 45 8.49 -3.16 2.46
CA SER A 45 8.48 -1.91 3.25
C SER A 45 9.91 -1.39 3.41
N LYS A 46 10.11 -0.09 3.19
CA LYS A 46 11.47 0.49 3.14
C LYS A 46 11.48 1.98 3.43
N VAL A 47 12.64 2.50 3.77
CA VAL A 47 12.86 3.94 3.78
C VAL A 47 12.82 4.50 2.36
N LYS A 48 12.35 5.73 2.20
CA LYS A 48 12.13 6.40 0.90
C LYS A 48 12.58 7.85 0.98
N ASP A 49 13.03 8.34 -0.17
CA ASP A 49 13.20 9.76 -0.47
C ASP A 49 12.15 10.14 -1.53
N TRP A 50 11.08 10.80 -1.11
CA TRP A 50 10.04 11.29 -2.00
C TRP A 50 10.33 12.70 -2.50
N SER A 51 11.13 13.47 -1.75
CA SER A 51 11.52 14.83 -2.11
C SER A 51 12.62 14.90 -3.16
N GLY A 52 13.38 13.79 -3.36
CA GLY A 52 14.53 13.75 -4.26
C GLY A 52 15.77 14.48 -3.70
N GLY A 53 15.81 14.74 -2.39
CA GLY A 53 16.90 15.44 -1.71
C GLY A 53 18.14 14.58 -1.42
N GLY A 54 18.13 13.31 -1.82
CA GLY A 54 19.23 12.35 -1.59
C GLY A 54 19.29 11.78 -0.18
N LYS A 55 18.36 12.17 0.70
CA LYS A 55 18.20 11.63 2.05
C LYS A 55 16.80 11.08 2.22
N PRO A 56 16.63 9.99 2.98
CA PRO A 56 15.28 9.49 3.25
C PRO A 56 14.48 10.52 4.05
N ASP A 57 13.24 10.74 3.63
CA ASP A 57 12.28 11.63 4.29
C ASP A 57 11.04 10.88 4.81
N GLY A 58 11.10 9.54 4.83
CA GLY A 58 10.06 8.71 5.42
C GLY A 58 10.18 7.23 5.12
N VAL A 59 9.10 6.52 5.43
CA VAL A 59 8.96 5.07 5.25
C VAL A 59 7.76 4.77 4.35
N GLU A 60 7.97 3.98 3.31
CA GLU A 60 6.92 3.33 2.54
C GLU A 60 6.57 2.01 3.22
N ALA A 61 5.41 1.96 3.86
CA ALA A 61 4.93 0.78 4.56
C ALA A 61 3.91 0.04 3.67
N LEU A 62 4.15 -1.24 3.41
CA LEU A 62 3.24 -2.14 2.72
C LEU A 62 2.57 -3.05 3.75
N VAL A 63 1.24 -3.07 3.75
CA VAL A 63 0.43 -3.83 4.72
C VAL A 63 -0.48 -4.78 3.97
N GLU A 64 -0.38 -6.05 4.31
CA GLU A 64 -1.26 -7.12 3.83
C GLU A 64 -2.17 -7.57 4.95
N PHE A 65 -3.38 -7.98 4.60
CA PHE A 65 -4.33 -8.58 5.52
C PHE A 65 -4.74 -9.96 5.01
N ASP A 66 -4.83 -10.90 5.92
CA ASP A 66 -5.28 -12.25 5.64
C ASP A 66 -6.56 -12.55 6.46
N ASP A 67 -7.48 -13.30 5.86
CA ASP A 67 -8.64 -13.84 6.54
C ASP A 67 -8.29 -15.15 7.28
N ARG A 68 -9.29 -15.81 7.87
CA ARG A 68 -9.09 -17.06 8.60
C ARG A 68 -8.68 -18.25 7.71
N PHE A 69 -8.81 -18.14 6.39
CA PHE A 69 -8.37 -19.14 5.43
C PHE A 69 -6.96 -18.88 4.91
N ALA A 70 -6.31 -17.83 5.42
CA ALA A 70 -5.04 -17.30 4.95
C ALA A 70 -5.09 -16.73 3.53
N ASP A 71 -6.30 -16.38 3.06
CA ASP A 71 -6.48 -15.67 1.79
C ASP A 71 -6.36 -14.16 2.01
N ARG A 72 -5.74 -13.48 1.03
CA ARG A 72 -5.61 -12.01 1.08
C ARG A 72 -6.99 -11.36 1.06
N THR A 73 -7.21 -10.48 2.02
CA THR A 73 -8.48 -9.76 2.14
C THR A 73 -8.26 -8.26 2.33
N LYS A 74 -9.33 -7.49 2.10
CA LYS A 74 -9.37 -6.08 2.45
C LYS A 74 -9.84 -5.89 3.88
N ALA A 75 -9.31 -4.86 4.53
CA ALA A 75 -9.62 -4.57 5.93
C ALA A 75 -10.31 -3.20 6.06
N ALA A 76 -11.30 -3.11 6.95
CA ALA A 76 -11.93 -1.86 7.34
C ALA A 76 -11.66 -1.58 8.82
N GLY A 77 -11.00 -0.46 9.12
CA GLY A 77 -10.57 -0.13 10.47
C GLY A 77 -9.52 0.97 10.50
N THR A 78 -8.74 0.98 11.56
CA THR A 78 -7.69 1.97 11.78
C THR A 78 -6.35 1.28 12.00
N ILE A 79 -5.29 1.79 11.38
CA ILE A 79 -3.92 1.32 11.59
C ILE A 79 -3.14 2.40 12.33
N LEU A 80 -2.43 1.99 13.37
CA LEU A 80 -1.44 2.80 14.07
C LEU A 80 -0.05 2.29 13.70
N PHE A 81 0.82 3.18 13.22
CA PHE A 81 2.22 2.86 12.92
C PHE A 81 3.14 3.55 13.92
N GLU A 82 4.22 2.86 14.28
CA GLU A 82 5.31 3.42 15.07
C GLU A 82 6.66 3.00 14.49
N LEU A 83 7.62 3.92 14.48
CA LEU A 83 8.97 3.70 13.98
C LEU A 83 9.97 3.84 15.13
N TYR A 84 10.86 2.87 15.22
CA TYR A 84 11.87 2.79 16.25
C TYR A 84 13.25 2.61 15.63
N ASP A 85 14.26 3.10 16.35
CA ASP A 85 15.64 2.73 16.12
C ASP A 85 15.85 1.23 16.33
N TYR A 86 16.70 0.58 15.52
CA TYR A 86 16.97 -0.85 15.64
C TYR A 86 18.06 -1.12 16.66
N ARG A 87 17.79 -1.99 17.63
CA ARG A 87 18.76 -2.46 18.63
C ARG A 87 19.13 -3.91 18.35
N PRO A 88 20.31 -4.16 17.77
CA PRO A 88 20.78 -5.53 17.54
C PRO A 88 21.02 -6.24 18.89
N TYR A 89 20.89 -7.57 18.88
CA TYR A 89 21.20 -8.46 19.99
C TYR A 89 20.32 -8.33 21.24
N TRP A 90 19.24 -7.58 21.20
CA TRP A 90 18.26 -7.52 22.27
C TRP A 90 17.03 -8.37 21.93
N PRO A 91 16.38 -9.00 22.93
CA PRO A 91 15.15 -9.77 22.71
C PRO A 91 14.03 -8.92 22.07
N ASP A 92 13.92 -7.66 22.50
CA ASP A 92 13.10 -6.66 21.82
C ASP A 92 14.01 -5.75 20.98
N PRO A 93 13.90 -5.80 19.64
CA PRO A 93 14.78 -5.03 18.77
C PRO A 93 14.45 -3.54 18.71
N ARG A 94 13.37 -3.09 19.39
CA ARG A 94 12.94 -1.70 19.41
C ARG A 94 13.80 -0.88 20.32
N GLY A 95 14.42 0.16 19.79
CA GLY A 95 15.14 1.19 20.52
C GLY A 95 14.27 2.39 20.84
N ALA A 96 14.83 3.59 20.71
CA ALA A 96 14.09 4.83 20.86
C ALA A 96 13.06 4.99 19.74
N ARG A 97 11.87 5.52 20.07
CA ARG A 97 10.89 5.90 19.06
C ARG A 97 11.34 7.16 18.32
N LEU A 98 11.32 7.13 17.00
CA LEU A 98 11.91 8.19 16.16
C LEU A 98 10.92 9.28 15.76
N ALA A 99 9.61 8.98 15.76
CA ALA A 99 8.57 9.92 15.38
C ALA A 99 7.32 9.73 16.25
N ASN A 100 6.41 10.71 16.17
CA ASN A 100 5.05 10.50 16.68
C ASN A 100 4.36 9.40 15.90
N PRO A 101 3.48 8.60 16.54
CA PRO A 101 2.74 7.58 15.85
C PRO A 101 1.89 8.16 14.70
N TRP A 102 1.82 7.43 13.58
CA TRP A 102 0.91 7.77 12.48
C TRP A 102 -0.35 6.93 12.58
N THR A 103 -1.48 7.56 12.34
CA THR A 103 -2.77 6.88 12.28
C THR A 103 -3.33 6.98 10.88
N ALA A 104 -3.71 5.84 10.31
CA ALA A 104 -4.35 5.76 9.00
C ALA A 104 -5.70 5.05 9.12
N SER A 105 -6.72 5.56 8.47
CA SER A 105 -8.06 4.96 8.46
C SER A 105 -8.32 4.27 7.12
N LEU A 106 -8.91 3.08 7.18
CA LEU A 106 -9.41 2.30 6.04
C LEU A 106 -10.93 2.12 6.11
N SER A 107 -11.65 3.05 6.76
CA SER A 107 -13.08 2.91 7.06
C SER A 107 -14.01 3.33 5.92
N SER A 108 -13.52 3.98 4.87
CA SER A 108 -14.33 4.44 3.74
C SER A 108 -13.80 3.94 2.39
N TYR A 109 -14.66 3.94 1.37
CA TYR A 109 -14.28 3.55 0.02
C TYR A 109 -13.11 4.38 -0.53
N ASP A 110 -13.15 5.71 -0.33
CA ASP A 110 -12.11 6.61 -0.85
C ASP A 110 -10.76 6.38 -0.16
N LEU A 111 -10.76 6.16 1.16
CA LEU A 111 -9.56 5.82 1.91
C LEU A 111 -9.00 4.45 1.50
N GLN A 112 -9.87 3.45 1.28
CA GLN A 112 -9.49 2.17 0.73
C GLN A 112 -8.78 2.33 -0.63
N LYS A 113 -9.40 3.10 -1.54
CA LYS A 113 -8.88 3.34 -2.88
C LYS A 113 -7.55 4.13 -2.87
N ALA A 114 -7.41 5.07 -1.94
CA ALA A 114 -6.21 5.91 -1.82
C ALA A 114 -4.96 5.10 -1.42
N HIS A 115 -5.14 4.01 -0.68
CA HIS A 115 -4.03 3.21 -0.16
C HIS A 115 -3.87 1.85 -0.85
N TRP A 116 -4.90 1.33 -1.52
CA TRP A 116 -4.85 0.01 -2.13
C TRP A 116 -4.06 -0.01 -3.43
N ASP A 117 -3.03 -0.84 -3.49
CA ASP A 117 -2.30 -1.15 -4.71
C ASP A 117 -2.73 -2.53 -5.24
N PRO A 118 -3.43 -2.58 -6.38
CA PRO A 118 -3.89 -3.85 -6.95
C PRO A 118 -2.75 -4.73 -7.49
N ALA A 119 -1.59 -4.15 -7.79
CA ALA A 119 -0.47 -4.89 -8.34
C ALA A 119 0.22 -5.75 -7.26
N SER A 120 0.41 -5.19 -6.08
CA SER A 120 0.96 -5.92 -4.92
C SER A 120 -0.11 -6.65 -4.11
N GLY A 121 -1.38 -6.26 -4.24
CA GLY A 121 -2.46 -6.76 -3.39
C GLY A 121 -2.32 -6.31 -1.92
N ALA A 122 -1.70 -5.16 -1.69
CA ALA A 122 -1.39 -4.60 -0.39
C ALA A 122 -1.87 -3.14 -0.27
N TYR A 123 -1.91 -2.64 0.94
CA TYR A 123 -2.09 -1.21 1.21
C TYR A 123 -0.72 -0.55 1.34
N ILE A 124 -0.54 0.59 0.68
CA ILE A 124 0.69 1.38 0.74
C ILE A 124 0.44 2.66 1.52
N PHE A 125 1.29 2.88 2.54
CA PHE A 125 1.26 4.07 3.38
C PHE A 125 2.59 4.82 3.29
N ARG A 126 2.51 6.15 3.22
CA ARG A 126 3.66 7.05 3.27
C ARG A 126 3.73 7.66 4.67
N LEU A 127 4.74 7.28 5.41
CA LEU A 127 4.97 7.71 6.79
C LEU A 127 6.12 8.71 6.78
N ALA A 128 5.83 10.00 6.80
CA ALA A 128 6.85 11.04 6.77
C ALA A 128 7.66 11.06 8.08
N CYS A 129 8.98 11.04 7.97
CA CYS A 129 9.91 11.07 9.10
C CYS A 129 11.25 11.65 8.67
N ASP A 130 11.63 12.76 9.25
CA ASP A 130 12.91 13.39 9.00
C ASP A 130 14.05 12.69 9.78
N GLY A 131 15.28 12.92 9.32
CA GLY A 131 16.47 12.44 10.01
C GLY A 131 16.81 10.96 9.81
N LEU A 132 16.10 10.27 8.92
CA LEU A 132 16.43 8.89 8.54
C LEU A 132 17.72 8.82 7.72
N GLN A 133 18.37 7.64 7.76
CA GLN A 133 19.60 7.37 7.02
C GLN A 133 19.45 6.09 6.21
N TRP A 134 19.98 6.07 4.98
CA TRP A 134 19.91 4.90 4.10
C TRP A 134 20.55 3.64 4.69
N SER A 135 21.70 3.78 5.32
CA SER A 135 22.49 2.65 5.83
C SER A 135 22.01 2.14 7.19
N HIS A 136 21.01 2.77 7.79
CA HIS A 136 20.55 2.45 9.14
C HIS A 136 19.37 1.49 9.13
N ASN A 137 19.29 0.62 10.14
CA ASN A 137 18.17 -0.29 10.32
C ASN A 137 17.13 0.33 11.27
N TYR A 138 15.87 0.09 10.98
CA TYR A 138 14.75 0.57 11.79
C TYR A 138 13.78 -0.57 12.09
N VAL A 139 12.98 -0.40 13.13
CA VAL A 139 11.86 -1.30 13.42
C VAL A 139 10.56 -0.55 13.17
N LEU A 140 9.79 -1.02 12.21
CA LEU A 140 8.43 -0.55 11.98
C LEU A 140 7.45 -1.51 12.64
N THR A 141 6.54 -0.97 13.45
CA THR A 141 5.42 -1.72 14.01
C THR A 141 4.11 -1.18 13.45
N ALA A 142 3.13 -2.06 13.33
CA ALA A 142 1.77 -1.69 12.96
C ALA A 142 0.78 -2.41 13.87
N MET A 143 -0.23 -1.70 14.33
CA MET A 143 -1.38 -2.24 15.04
C MET A 143 -2.64 -1.86 14.24
N PHE A 144 -3.40 -2.84 13.83
CA PHE A 144 -4.70 -2.62 13.19
C PHE A 144 -5.80 -2.93 14.18
N GLU A 145 -6.80 -2.06 14.23
CA GLU A 145 -8.03 -2.23 15.00
C GLU A 145 -9.23 -2.20 14.06
N SER A 146 -9.91 -3.34 13.95
CA SER A 146 -11.16 -3.44 13.21
C SER A 146 -12.36 -3.00 14.07
N THR A 147 -13.45 -2.62 13.44
CA THR A 147 -14.74 -2.51 14.11
C THR A 147 -15.45 -3.87 14.01
N PRO A 148 -15.72 -4.56 15.14
CA PRO A 148 -15.89 -4.15 16.54
C PRO A 148 -14.73 -4.51 17.51
N GLY A 149 -13.49 -4.07 17.25
CA GLY A 149 -12.48 -4.09 18.31
C GLY A 149 -11.51 -5.27 18.32
N ASN A 150 -11.40 -6.03 17.22
CA ASN A 150 -10.33 -7.00 17.07
C ASN A 150 -9.03 -6.28 16.73
N ARG A 151 -7.94 -6.60 17.46
CA ARG A 151 -6.61 -6.01 17.25
C ARG A 151 -5.63 -7.04 16.76
N VAL A 152 -4.94 -6.71 15.68
CA VAL A 152 -3.84 -7.51 15.14
C VAL A 152 -2.58 -6.66 15.04
N PHE A 153 -1.43 -7.29 15.23
CA PHE A 153 -0.13 -6.63 15.31
C PHE A 153 0.84 -7.23 14.31
N SER A 154 1.71 -6.38 13.79
CA SER A 154 2.82 -6.81 12.94
C SER A 154 4.05 -5.94 13.23
N GLN A 155 5.24 -6.54 13.04
CA GLN A 155 6.51 -5.86 13.20
C GLN A 155 7.49 -6.33 12.14
N ILE A 156 8.29 -5.41 11.61
CA ILE A 156 9.35 -5.73 10.66
C ILE A 156 10.60 -4.90 10.93
N VAL A 157 11.76 -5.47 10.64
CA VAL A 157 13.02 -4.73 10.59
C VAL A 157 13.23 -4.22 9.17
N LEU A 158 13.19 -2.92 9.01
CA LEU A 158 13.58 -2.24 7.79
C LEU A 158 15.11 -2.22 7.73
N ARG A 159 15.66 -2.94 6.76
CA ARG A 159 17.12 -3.02 6.59
C ARG A 159 17.65 -1.80 5.86
N GLY A 160 18.78 -1.31 6.31
CA GLY A 160 19.51 -0.26 5.62
C GLY A 160 19.80 -0.64 4.16
N GLN A 161 19.66 0.31 3.28
CA GLN A 161 19.96 0.18 1.86
C GLN A 161 21.33 0.81 1.60
N THR A 162 22.16 0.15 0.84
CA THR A 162 23.34 0.79 0.28
C THR A 162 22.84 1.77 -0.78
N GLU A 163 23.23 3.03 -0.68
CA GLU A 163 22.93 4.05 -1.70
C GLU A 163 23.49 3.58 -3.03
N ASN A 164 22.66 3.04 -3.91
CA ASN A 164 23.04 2.85 -5.31
C ASN A 164 23.03 4.25 -5.96
N ARG A 165 24.10 4.99 -5.74
CA ARG A 165 24.39 6.18 -6.50
C ARG A 165 24.55 5.73 -7.95
N VAL A 166 23.53 5.94 -8.76
CA VAL A 166 23.66 5.89 -10.22
C VAL A 166 24.57 7.06 -10.56
N GLU A 167 25.87 6.78 -10.70
CA GLU A 167 26.78 7.77 -11.28
C GLU A 167 26.24 8.11 -12.67
N PRO A 168 26.04 9.39 -12.98
CA PRO A 168 25.69 9.79 -14.33
C PRO A 168 26.83 9.31 -15.23
N THR A 169 26.53 8.40 -16.13
CA THR A 169 27.46 7.96 -17.17
C THR A 169 27.81 9.21 -17.99
N THR A 170 28.95 9.78 -17.71
CA THR A 170 29.55 10.84 -18.55
C THR A 170 29.87 10.19 -19.88
N ASP A 171 29.00 10.35 -20.84
CA ASP A 171 29.23 9.96 -22.22
C ASP A 171 30.39 10.84 -22.78
N GLN A 172 31.60 10.31 -22.67
CA GLN A 172 32.73 10.87 -23.34
C GLN A 172 32.68 10.46 -24.81
N SER A 173 31.83 11.12 -25.56
CA SER A 173 31.91 11.12 -27.01
C SER A 173 33.18 11.87 -27.42
N GLN A 174 34.32 11.16 -27.42
CA GLN A 174 35.56 11.67 -28.04
C GLN A 174 35.39 11.66 -29.55
N THR A 175 35.00 12.80 -30.05
CA THR A 175 35.10 13.11 -31.48
C THR A 175 36.58 13.28 -31.86
N GLY A 176 37.24 12.16 -32.17
CA GLY A 176 38.56 12.13 -32.77
C GLY A 176 38.48 12.34 -34.29
N LEU A 177 38.32 13.55 -34.74
CA LEU A 177 38.53 13.92 -36.14
C LEU A 177 40.06 14.09 -36.41
N GLY A 178 40.68 12.97 -36.76
CA GLY A 178 42.05 12.98 -37.32
C GLY A 178 42.05 13.57 -38.73
N HIS A 179 42.44 14.83 -38.82
CA HIS A 179 42.73 15.51 -40.08
C HIS A 179 44.08 15.00 -40.61
N ARG A 180 44.05 14.15 -41.64
CA ARG A 180 45.26 13.72 -42.36
C ARG A 180 45.45 14.66 -43.55
N ALA A 181 46.43 15.57 -43.48
CA ALA A 181 46.87 16.41 -44.59
C ALA A 181 47.60 15.57 -45.64
N PRO A 182 47.52 15.90 -46.98
CA PRO A 182 48.33 15.33 -48.00
C PRO A 182 49.65 16.04 -48.07
N GLN A 183 50.73 15.31 -48.17
CA GLN A 183 52.06 15.83 -48.55
C GLN A 183 52.37 15.49 -50.01
N PRO A 184 53.28 16.28 -50.67
CA PRO A 184 53.46 16.43 -52.10
C PRO A 184 54.13 15.25 -52.80
#